data_7bc746cd15228bd4fc328f0c967c5e36
#
_entry.id   7bc746cd15228bd4fc328f0c967c5e36
#
_cell.length_a   1.000
_cell.length_b   1.000
_cell.length_c   1.000
_cell.angle_alpha   90.00
_cell.angle_beta   90.00
_cell.angle_gamma   90.00
#
_symmetry.space_group_name_H-M   'P 1'
#
loop_
_entity.id
_entity.type
_entity.pdbx_description
1 polymer ?
#
loop_
_entity_poly.entity_id
_entity_poly.type
_entity_poly.pdbx_seq_one_letter_code
_entity_poly.pdbx_strand_id
1 'polypeptide(L)'
;PTEFVFGKDTEGQTGTLAKKYNARKVMIVYGGGSIIRSGLLQRIEESLQQAGVEYVKLGGIQPNPTDPKVYEGIELARKEGVDFMLPVGGGSVIDTAKAIAAGVPYEGDFWDFYIGKAKVKKALKVGVVLTIPAAGSEGSGNTVITKLEGLQKLSLRVPELLRPVFAVMNPELTYTLPPYQTACGIADMMVHIMERYFTNTPDVEISDRLCEGTLMTIIKEAYKVKQDPNDYEARANIMWCGTIAHNGTCGVGCEEDWASHFLEHEISAVYNVTHGAGLAVIVPAWMTFMAEHNPKKIAQFANRVFGVPENEDLEEMALAGVSRLKHFFRYIGLPVNFKELGIEHPDIELLVKKLHENKGEWVGNYVKLNKEYSKEIFELACK
;
A
#
# COMPACT_ATOMS: atom_id res chain seq x y z
N PRO A 1 -6.05 -15.63 -10.23
CA PRO A 1 -6.24 -15.43 -8.77
C PRO A 1 -4.95 -15.75 -8.04
N THR A 2 -4.75 -15.12 -6.87
CA THR A 2 -3.64 -15.42 -5.97
C THR A 2 -3.99 -16.62 -5.09
N GLU A 3 -3.08 -17.59 -4.95
CA GLU A 3 -3.17 -18.64 -3.94
C GLU A 3 -2.59 -18.11 -2.61
N PHE A 4 -3.41 -17.93 -1.59
CA PHE A 4 -2.96 -17.49 -0.28
C PHE A 4 -2.63 -18.69 0.60
N VAL A 5 -1.39 -18.76 1.09
CA VAL A 5 -0.90 -19.79 2.03
C VAL A 5 -0.66 -19.11 3.36
N PHE A 6 -1.62 -19.26 4.26
CA PHE A 6 -1.72 -18.47 5.49
C PHE A 6 -1.51 -19.35 6.74
N GLY A 7 -0.69 -18.89 7.66
CA GLY A 7 -0.48 -19.52 8.96
C GLY A 7 1.00 -19.66 9.33
N LYS A 8 1.24 -20.26 10.49
CA LYS A 8 2.58 -20.46 11.04
C LYS A 8 3.43 -21.36 10.13
N ASP A 9 4.72 -21.04 10.03
CA ASP A 9 5.74 -21.80 9.30
C ASP A 9 5.45 -21.98 7.80
N THR A 10 4.52 -21.22 7.23
CA THR A 10 4.14 -21.35 5.81
C THR A 10 5.25 -20.93 4.85
N GLU A 11 6.24 -20.16 5.29
CA GLU A 11 7.41 -19.80 4.49
C GLU A 11 8.24 -20.98 4.03
N GLY A 12 8.19 -22.09 4.77
CA GLY A 12 8.82 -23.36 4.37
C GLY A 12 8.25 -23.97 3.08
N GLN A 13 7.06 -23.58 2.66
CA GLN A 13 6.39 -24.05 1.44
C GLN A 13 6.79 -23.26 0.19
N THR A 14 7.59 -22.21 0.32
CA THR A 14 7.92 -21.28 -0.76
C THR A 14 8.50 -21.95 -1.99
N GLY A 15 9.46 -22.88 -1.81
CA GLY A 15 10.07 -23.63 -2.90
C GLY A 15 9.06 -24.52 -3.64
N THR A 16 8.21 -25.23 -2.90
CA THR A 16 7.15 -26.08 -3.47
C THR A 16 6.16 -25.26 -4.27
N LEU A 17 5.76 -24.09 -3.77
CA LEU A 17 4.88 -23.16 -4.47
C LEU A 17 5.53 -22.60 -5.74
N ALA A 18 6.79 -22.17 -5.66
CA ALA A 18 7.52 -21.69 -6.84
C ALA A 18 7.56 -22.76 -7.94
N LYS A 19 7.87 -24.01 -7.58
CA LYS A 19 7.87 -25.15 -8.50
C LYS A 19 6.48 -25.45 -9.07
N LYS A 20 5.42 -25.39 -8.25
CA LYS A 20 4.02 -25.54 -8.69
C LYS A 20 3.66 -24.55 -9.80
N TYR A 21 4.19 -23.34 -9.73
CA TYR A 21 3.97 -22.30 -10.74
C TYR A 21 5.04 -22.27 -11.85
N ASN A 22 5.82 -23.36 -11.99
CA ASN A 22 6.82 -23.61 -13.03
C ASN A 22 8.05 -22.70 -12.98
N ALA A 23 8.42 -22.19 -11.79
CA ALA A 23 9.68 -21.48 -11.63
C ALA A 23 10.86 -22.45 -11.77
N ARG A 24 11.83 -22.07 -12.58
CA ARG A 24 13.12 -22.77 -12.72
C ARG A 24 14.23 -22.00 -12.00
N LYS A 25 14.26 -20.69 -12.22
CA LYS A 25 15.21 -19.78 -11.58
C LYS A 25 14.51 -18.51 -11.10
N VAL A 26 14.47 -18.32 -9.79
CA VAL A 26 13.80 -17.17 -9.17
C VAL A 26 14.80 -16.05 -8.87
N MET A 27 14.33 -14.81 -8.88
CA MET A 27 15.03 -13.70 -8.23
C MET A 27 14.37 -13.41 -6.89
N ILE A 28 15.12 -13.63 -5.81
CA ILE A 28 14.70 -13.21 -4.46
C ILE A 28 14.96 -11.70 -4.34
N VAL A 29 13.89 -10.91 -4.22
CA VAL A 29 13.97 -9.46 -4.04
C VAL A 29 13.69 -9.13 -2.59
N TYR A 30 14.55 -8.33 -1.95
CA TYR A 30 14.38 -7.99 -0.53
C TYR A 30 14.93 -6.60 -0.19
N GLY A 31 14.51 -6.06 0.96
CA GLY A 31 14.93 -4.76 1.46
C GLY A 31 16.28 -4.76 2.14
N GLY A 32 16.33 -4.21 3.34
CA GLY A 32 17.52 -4.19 4.19
C GLY A 32 17.82 -5.52 4.88
N GLY A 33 18.58 -5.46 5.97
CA GLY A 33 19.08 -6.66 6.64
C GLY A 33 18.08 -7.42 7.53
N SER A 34 16.81 -7.03 7.65
CA SER A 34 15.87 -7.64 8.59
C SER A 34 15.62 -9.12 8.32
N ILE A 35 15.38 -9.51 7.07
CA ILE A 35 15.17 -10.92 6.71
C ILE A 35 16.43 -11.77 6.81
N ILE A 36 17.61 -11.16 6.77
CA ILE A 36 18.90 -11.82 6.99
C ILE A 36 19.06 -12.07 8.50
N ARG A 37 18.89 -11.03 9.32
CA ARG A 37 19.03 -11.14 10.79
C ARG A 37 18.02 -12.10 11.44
N SER A 38 16.81 -12.16 10.90
CA SER A 38 15.76 -13.09 11.39
C SER A 38 15.94 -14.54 10.91
N GLY A 39 16.90 -14.78 10.01
CA GLY A 39 17.09 -16.09 9.38
C GLY A 39 16.04 -16.45 8.32
N LEU A 40 15.12 -15.53 8.00
CA LEU A 40 14.05 -15.78 7.00
C LEU A 40 14.66 -16.04 5.62
N LEU A 41 15.64 -15.24 5.19
CA LEU A 41 16.28 -15.43 3.89
C LEU A 41 16.87 -16.84 3.76
N GLN A 42 17.56 -17.32 4.79
CA GLN A 42 18.11 -18.68 4.81
C GLN A 42 17.01 -19.73 4.67
N ARG A 43 15.91 -19.63 5.42
CA ARG A 43 14.78 -20.57 5.30
C ARG A 43 14.17 -20.59 3.91
N ILE A 44 14.08 -19.43 3.25
CA ILE A 44 13.60 -19.34 1.86
C ILE A 44 14.59 -20.01 0.89
N GLU A 45 15.89 -19.74 1.04
CA GLU A 45 16.94 -20.38 0.22
C GLU A 45 16.92 -21.90 0.36
N GLU A 46 16.84 -22.42 1.59
CA GLU A 46 16.72 -23.85 1.88
C GLU A 46 15.46 -24.47 1.24
N SER A 47 14.31 -23.79 1.33
CA SER A 47 13.07 -24.22 0.71
C SER A 47 13.17 -24.32 -0.81
N LEU A 48 13.80 -23.35 -1.46
CA LEU A 48 14.04 -23.35 -2.91
C LEU A 48 15.00 -24.49 -3.31
N GLN A 49 16.09 -24.66 -2.58
CA GLN A 49 17.08 -25.75 -2.82
C GLN A 49 16.43 -27.14 -2.71
N GLN A 50 15.62 -27.37 -1.68
CA GLN A 50 14.88 -28.61 -1.49
C GLN A 50 13.92 -28.93 -2.63
N ALA A 51 13.31 -27.86 -3.22
CA ALA A 51 12.42 -27.99 -4.36
C ALA A 51 13.15 -28.10 -5.71
N GLY A 52 14.48 -27.94 -5.73
CA GLY A 52 15.28 -27.94 -6.95
C GLY A 52 15.05 -26.70 -7.81
N VAL A 53 14.78 -25.54 -7.20
CA VAL A 53 14.59 -24.24 -7.86
C VAL A 53 15.86 -23.41 -7.66
N GLU A 54 16.49 -22.99 -8.75
CA GLU A 54 17.64 -22.11 -8.71
C GLU A 54 17.24 -20.69 -8.30
N TYR A 55 18.18 -19.91 -7.76
CA TYR A 55 17.89 -18.53 -7.40
C TYR A 55 19.10 -17.59 -7.54
N VAL A 56 18.79 -16.31 -7.72
CA VAL A 56 19.69 -15.17 -7.56
C VAL A 56 19.04 -14.19 -6.58
N LYS A 57 19.83 -13.26 -6.06
CA LYS A 57 19.37 -12.30 -5.04
C LYS A 57 19.54 -10.86 -5.49
N LEU A 58 18.54 -10.02 -5.21
CA LEU A 58 18.57 -8.57 -5.34
C LEU A 58 18.12 -7.93 -4.03
N GLY A 59 19.07 -7.46 -3.23
CA GLY A 59 18.81 -6.78 -1.96
C GLY A 59 18.89 -5.27 -2.05
N GLY A 60 18.63 -4.62 -0.91
CA GLY A 60 18.80 -3.18 -0.76
C GLY A 60 17.64 -2.33 -1.28
N ILE A 61 16.45 -2.93 -1.43
CA ILE A 61 15.25 -2.16 -1.77
C ILE A 61 14.90 -1.23 -0.60
N GLN A 62 14.76 0.06 -0.89
CA GLN A 62 14.40 1.08 0.10
C GLN A 62 12.88 1.32 0.13
N PRO A 63 12.31 1.83 1.25
CA PRO A 63 10.98 2.42 1.25
C PRO A 63 10.86 3.50 0.17
N ASN A 64 9.65 3.68 -0.40
CA ASN A 64 9.44 4.48 -1.61
C ASN A 64 10.37 4.05 -2.75
N PRO A 65 10.17 2.86 -3.33
CA PRO A 65 11.13 2.24 -4.22
C PRO A 65 11.37 3.10 -5.47
N THR A 66 12.62 3.14 -5.91
CA THR A 66 13.07 4.02 -6.98
C THR A 66 13.52 3.25 -8.21
N ASP A 67 13.50 3.93 -9.36
CA ASP A 67 13.83 3.37 -10.66
C ASP A 67 15.23 2.73 -10.80
N PRO A 68 16.33 3.20 -10.18
CA PRO A 68 17.64 2.56 -10.33
C PRO A 68 17.65 1.08 -9.93
N LYS A 69 16.93 0.72 -8.86
CA LYS A 69 16.83 -0.68 -8.43
C LYS A 69 16.02 -1.54 -9.38
N VAL A 70 15.05 -0.96 -10.05
CA VAL A 70 14.27 -1.67 -11.10
C VAL A 70 15.17 -1.94 -12.31
N TYR A 71 15.93 -0.97 -12.79
CA TYR A 71 16.90 -1.17 -13.89
C TYR A 71 17.94 -2.23 -13.55
N GLU A 72 18.56 -2.14 -12.36
CA GLU A 72 19.49 -3.15 -11.86
C GLU A 72 18.88 -4.56 -11.88
N GLY A 73 17.66 -4.68 -11.39
CA GLY A 73 16.94 -5.96 -11.34
C GLY A 73 16.59 -6.51 -12.74
N ILE A 74 16.18 -5.66 -13.68
CA ILE A 74 15.90 -6.06 -15.05
C ILE A 74 17.18 -6.60 -15.74
N GLU A 75 18.28 -5.89 -15.57
CA GLU A 75 19.57 -6.28 -16.16
C GLU A 75 20.06 -7.62 -15.56
N LEU A 76 20.02 -7.75 -14.24
CA LEU A 76 20.40 -8.98 -13.53
C LEU A 76 19.49 -10.15 -13.95
N ALA A 77 18.18 -9.95 -14.04
CA ALA A 77 17.24 -11.00 -14.41
C ALA A 77 17.48 -11.51 -15.83
N ARG A 78 17.76 -10.61 -16.78
CA ARG A 78 18.10 -10.97 -18.18
C ARG A 78 19.42 -11.74 -18.25
N LYS A 79 20.47 -11.25 -17.59
CA LYS A 79 21.78 -11.89 -17.54
C LYS A 79 21.73 -13.30 -16.99
N GLU A 80 20.97 -13.51 -15.93
CA GLU A 80 20.90 -14.79 -15.18
C GLU A 80 19.80 -15.73 -15.71
N GLY A 81 18.98 -15.31 -16.67
CA GLY A 81 17.88 -16.13 -17.17
C GLY A 81 16.77 -16.40 -16.15
N VAL A 82 16.47 -15.41 -15.32
CA VAL A 82 15.40 -15.48 -14.31
C VAL A 82 14.03 -15.57 -15.01
N ASP A 83 13.20 -16.49 -14.56
CA ASP A 83 11.85 -16.70 -15.09
C ASP A 83 10.72 -16.48 -14.07
N PHE A 84 11.07 -16.10 -12.83
CA PHE A 84 10.11 -15.90 -11.75
C PHE A 84 10.64 -14.90 -10.70
N MET A 85 9.76 -14.02 -10.21
CA MET A 85 10.10 -13.03 -9.18
C MET A 85 9.58 -13.49 -7.81
N LEU A 86 10.43 -13.45 -6.80
CA LEU A 86 10.10 -13.83 -5.42
C LEU A 86 10.46 -12.69 -4.45
N PRO A 87 9.63 -11.66 -4.34
CA PRO A 87 9.80 -10.65 -3.30
C PRO A 87 9.54 -11.24 -1.90
N VAL A 88 10.47 -10.98 -0.99
CA VAL A 88 10.39 -11.31 0.43
C VAL A 88 10.44 -10.01 1.22
N GLY A 89 9.27 -9.46 1.56
CA GLY A 89 9.20 -8.12 2.15
C GLY A 89 7.79 -7.56 2.23
N GLY A 90 7.72 -6.25 2.32
CA GLY A 90 6.49 -5.45 2.25
C GLY A 90 6.26 -4.85 0.87
N GLY A 91 5.33 -3.88 0.79
CA GLY A 91 4.88 -3.25 -0.46
C GLY A 91 6.01 -2.76 -1.37
N SER A 92 7.00 -2.05 -0.83
CA SER A 92 8.12 -1.52 -1.63
C SER A 92 8.92 -2.61 -2.35
N VAL A 93 9.15 -3.74 -1.67
CA VAL A 93 9.86 -4.90 -2.23
C VAL A 93 9.01 -5.59 -3.30
N ILE A 94 7.72 -5.76 -3.02
CA ILE A 94 6.76 -6.39 -3.95
C ILE A 94 6.60 -5.51 -5.20
N ASP A 95 6.45 -4.22 -5.03
CA ASP A 95 6.28 -3.27 -6.14
C ASP A 95 7.52 -3.21 -7.05
N THR A 96 8.72 -3.22 -6.45
CA THR A 96 9.97 -3.33 -7.21
C THR A 96 10.00 -4.62 -8.02
N ALA A 97 9.67 -5.76 -7.43
CA ALA A 97 9.65 -7.05 -8.11
C ALA A 97 8.63 -7.08 -9.27
N LYS A 98 7.45 -6.48 -9.10
CA LYS A 98 6.44 -6.36 -10.19
C LYS A 98 6.94 -5.48 -11.33
N ALA A 99 7.59 -4.35 -11.01
CA ALA A 99 8.18 -3.48 -12.04
C ALA A 99 9.27 -4.21 -12.84
N ILE A 100 10.13 -4.96 -12.18
CA ILE A 100 11.13 -5.83 -12.83
C ILE A 100 10.44 -6.89 -13.67
N ALA A 101 9.41 -7.57 -13.14
CA ALA A 101 8.65 -8.60 -13.86
C ALA A 101 8.06 -8.10 -15.16
N ALA A 102 7.54 -6.87 -15.19
CA ALA A 102 7.03 -6.22 -16.40
C ALA A 102 8.15 -5.80 -17.35
N GLY A 103 9.27 -5.31 -16.80
CA GLY A 103 10.38 -4.78 -17.58
C GLY A 103 11.23 -5.84 -18.28
N VAL A 104 11.40 -7.02 -17.68
CA VAL A 104 12.29 -8.08 -18.23
C VAL A 104 11.92 -8.49 -19.67
N PRO A 105 10.66 -8.78 -20.00
CA PRO A 105 10.29 -9.18 -21.37
C PRO A 105 10.07 -7.99 -22.33
N TYR A 106 10.29 -6.76 -21.89
CA TYR A 106 10.07 -5.54 -22.67
C TYR A 106 11.40 -4.98 -23.21
N GLU A 107 11.48 -4.71 -24.50
CA GLU A 107 12.70 -4.17 -25.14
C GLU A 107 12.92 -2.66 -24.91
N GLY A 108 11.85 -1.93 -24.50
CA GLY A 108 11.91 -0.50 -24.19
C GLY A 108 12.23 -0.22 -22.71
N ASP A 109 12.06 1.02 -22.31
CA ASP A 109 12.19 1.45 -20.93
C ASP A 109 10.93 1.05 -20.12
N PHE A 110 11.09 0.34 -19.00
CA PHE A 110 9.97 -0.05 -18.15
C PHE A 110 9.13 1.17 -17.69
N TRP A 111 9.73 2.36 -17.59
CA TRP A 111 9.04 3.59 -17.23
C TRP A 111 7.97 4.01 -18.22
N ASP A 112 8.09 3.57 -19.50
CA ASP A 112 7.06 3.77 -20.53
C ASP A 112 5.68 3.28 -20.09
N PHE A 113 5.63 2.24 -19.25
CA PHE A 113 4.38 1.72 -18.70
C PHE A 113 3.72 2.68 -17.71
N TYR A 114 4.53 3.33 -16.88
CA TYR A 114 4.03 4.24 -15.83
C TYR A 114 3.53 5.57 -16.38
N ILE A 115 4.10 6.03 -17.50
CA ILE A 115 3.69 7.26 -18.18
C ILE A 115 2.69 7.02 -19.32
N GLY A 116 2.19 5.78 -19.46
CA GLY A 116 1.18 5.44 -20.48
C GLY A 116 1.68 5.40 -21.92
N LYS A 117 3.00 5.46 -22.16
CA LYS A 117 3.60 5.39 -23.49
C LYS A 117 3.56 3.98 -24.08
N ALA A 118 3.55 2.96 -23.24
CA ALA A 118 3.41 1.57 -23.62
C ALA A 118 2.47 0.81 -22.67
N LYS A 119 1.96 -0.35 -23.13
CA LYS A 119 1.15 -1.26 -22.31
C LYS A 119 1.92 -2.55 -22.03
N VAL A 120 1.83 -3.04 -20.80
CA VAL A 120 2.39 -4.35 -20.42
C VAL A 120 1.64 -5.44 -21.16
N LYS A 121 2.34 -6.21 -21.98
CA LYS A 121 1.78 -7.35 -22.75
C LYS A 121 2.22 -8.70 -22.18
N LYS A 122 3.35 -8.73 -21.48
CA LYS A 122 3.93 -9.90 -20.84
C LYS A 122 4.63 -9.48 -19.56
N ALA A 123 4.67 -10.36 -18.58
CA ALA A 123 5.45 -10.19 -17.37
C ALA A 123 5.92 -11.56 -16.84
N LEU A 124 6.99 -11.57 -16.05
CA LEU A 124 7.34 -12.74 -15.26
C LEU A 124 6.28 -12.96 -14.19
N LYS A 125 6.09 -14.22 -13.77
CA LYS A 125 5.22 -14.51 -12.61
C LYS A 125 5.86 -13.99 -11.32
N VAL A 126 5.02 -13.59 -10.38
CA VAL A 126 5.41 -13.10 -9.07
C VAL A 126 4.80 -14.00 -8.00
N GLY A 127 5.60 -14.50 -7.07
CA GLY A 127 5.14 -15.13 -5.81
C GLY A 127 5.69 -14.32 -4.65
N VAL A 128 4.95 -14.19 -3.56
CA VAL A 128 5.27 -13.28 -2.46
C VAL A 128 5.48 -14.04 -1.16
N VAL A 129 6.46 -13.63 -0.36
CA VAL A 129 6.54 -13.92 1.08
C VAL A 129 6.36 -12.58 1.80
N LEU A 130 5.19 -12.38 2.41
CA LEU A 130 4.83 -11.11 3.03
C LEU A 130 5.43 -10.98 4.43
N THR A 131 6.12 -9.86 4.69
CA THR A 131 6.68 -9.56 6.02
C THR A 131 6.12 -8.28 6.65
N ILE A 132 5.47 -7.42 5.85
CA ILE A 132 4.88 -6.15 6.32
C ILE A 132 3.50 -6.01 5.68
N PRO A 133 2.41 -6.29 6.39
CA PRO A 133 1.06 -6.04 5.91
C PRO A 133 0.79 -4.52 5.91
N ALA A 134 0.45 -3.99 4.75
CA ALA A 134 0.17 -2.56 4.53
C ALA A 134 -0.61 -2.35 3.23
N ALA A 135 0.10 -2.21 2.12
CA ALA A 135 -0.42 -1.87 0.81
C ALA A 135 -1.29 -2.94 0.13
N GLY A 136 -1.34 -4.17 0.64
CA GLY A 136 -2.07 -5.26 -0.02
C GLY A 136 -1.49 -5.69 -1.38
N SER A 137 -0.21 -5.37 -1.63
CA SER A 137 0.43 -5.64 -2.92
C SER A 137 0.56 -7.14 -3.22
N GLU A 138 0.55 -8.00 -2.19
CA GLU A 138 0.55 -9.46 -2.32
C GLU A 138 -0.72 -10.03 -2.96
N GLY A 139 -1.82 -9.27 -2.94
CA GLY A 139 -3.12 -9.65 -3.52
C GLY A 139 -3.58 -8.76 -4.68
N SER A 140 -2.81 -7.77 -5.07
CA SER A 140 -3.19 -6.79 -6.10
C SER A 140 -2.27 -6.81 -7.32
N GLY A 141 -2.72 -6.20 -8.42
CA GLY A 141 -1.93 -6.04 -9.65
C GLY A 141 -1.28 -4.66 -9.77
N ASN A 142 -1.16 -3.93 -8.67
CA ASN A 142 -0.61 -2.58 -8.66
C ASN A 142 0.88 -2.60 -8.30
N THR A 143 1.60 -1.61 -8.80
CA THR A 143 2.98 -1.31 -8.43
C THR A 143 3.21 0.19 -8.50
N VAL A 144 3.93 0.75 -7.51
CA VAL A 144 4.23 2.17 -7.40
C VAL A 144 5.74 2.35 -7.34
N ILE A 145 6.30 3.12 -8.27
CA ILE A 145 7.73 3.41 -8.35
C ILE A 145 7.93 4.92 -8.43
N THR A 146 8.99 5.40 -7.79
CA THR A 146 9.44 6.79 -7.89
C THR A 146 10.58 6.89 -8.88
N LYS A 147 10.41 7.66 -9.96
CA LYS A 147 11.52 8.07 -10.81
C LYS A 147 12.28 9.19 -10.13
N LEU A 148 13.58 8.99 -9.90
CA LEU A 148 14.43 10.00 -9.22
C LEU A 148 14.54 11.28 -10.02
N GLU A 149 14.65 11.19 -11.34
CA GLU A 149 14.59 12.35 -12.21
C GLU A 149 13.18 12.95 -12.17
N GLY A 150 13.06 14.16 -11.67
CA GLY A 150 11.78 14.87 -11.51
C GLY A 150 10.95 14.44 -10.30
N LEU A 151 11.44 13.49 -9.48
CA LEU A 151 10.74 12.98 -8.29
C LEU A 151 9.27 12.61 -8.59
N GLN A 152 9.07 11.78 -9.61
CA GLN A 152 7.74 11.34 -10.06
C GLN A 152 7.37 10.00 -9.42
N LYS A 153 6.44 10.00 -8.47
CA LYS A 153 5.88 8.78 -7.86
C LYS A 153 4.59 8.41 -8.58
N LEU A 154 4.67 7.38 -9.43
CA LEU A 154 3.57 6.95 -10.29
C LEU A 154 3.18 5.49 -10.03
N SER A 155 1.91 5.19 -10.28
CA SER A 155 1.35 3.85 -10.17
C SER A 155 1.07 3.24 -11.54
N LEU A 156 1.26 1.92 -11.63
CA LEU A 156 0.88 1.09 -12.76
C LEU A 156 -0.06 -0.01 -12.25
N ARG A 157 -1.19 -0.23 -12.92
CA ARG A 157 -2.18 -1.26 -12.57
C ARG A 157 -2.40 -2.22 -13.73
N VAL A 158 -1.98 -3.47 -13.56
CA VAL A 158 -2.13 -4.55 -14.56
C VAL A 158 -2.45 -5.86 -13.84
N PRO A 159 -3.66 -6.03 -13.28
CA PRO A 159 -3.99 -7.18 -12.44
C PRO A 159 -3.90 -8.52 -13.16
N GLU A 160 -4.08 -8.55 -14.47
CA GLU A 160 -4.03 -9.77 -15.28
C GLU A 160 -2.62 -10.37 -15.34
N LEU A 161 -1.57 -9.54 -15.23
CA LEU A 161 -0.18 -9.95 -15.42
C LEU A 161 0.67 -9.79 -14.14
N LEU A 162 0.37 -8.78 -13.30
CA LEU A 162 1.20 -8.42 -12.15
C LEU A 162 0.65 -8.89 -10.80
N ARG A 163 -0.59 -9.38 -10.74
CA ARG A 163 -1.11 -9.97 -9.51
C ARG A 163 -0.30 -11.21 -9.17
N PRO A 164 0.25 -11.33 -7.95
CA PRO A 164 1.02 -12.49 -7.54
C PRO A 164 0.23 -13.79 -7.70
N VAL A 165 0.90 -14.85 -8.18
CA VAL A 165 0.28 -16.17 -8.33
C VAL A 165 0.13 -16.89 -7.00
N PHE A 166 0.99 -16.60 -6.03
CA PHE A 166 0.83 -17.01 -4.64
C PHE A 166 1.34 -15.94 -3.66
N ALA A 167 0.85 -16.00 -2.44
CA ALA A 167 1.34 -15.21 -1.32
C ALA A 167 1.44 -16.07 -0.07
N VAL A 168 2.65 -16.20 0.47
CA VAL A 168 2.93 -16.82 1.75
C VAL A 168 2.79 -15.79 2.85
N MET A 169 1.95 -16.08 3.84
CA MET A 169 1.50 -15.14 4.84
C MET A 169 1.57 -15.79 6.24
N ASN A 170 2.76 -15.73 6.87
CA ASN A 170 2.94 -16.15 8.26
C ASN A 170 2.89 -14.89 9.17
N PRO A 171 1.86 -14.74 10.02
CA PRO A 171 1.75 -13.59 10.94
C PRO A 171 2.94 -13.41 11.87
N GLU A 172 3.64 -14.48 12.25
CA GLU A 172 4.81 -14.42 13.14
C GLU A 172 5.99 -13.66 12.51
N LEU A 173 6.07 -13.58 11.17
CA LEU A 173 7.08 -12.79 10.47
C LEU A 173 6.95 -11.27 10.75
N THR A 174 5.82 -10.83 11.30
CA THR A 174 5.57 -9.43 11.63
C THR A 174 5.93 -9.05 13.06
N TYR A 175 6.30 -10.01 13.93
CA TYR A 175 6.59 -9.75 15.34
C TYR A 175 7.78 -8.80 15.55
N THR A 176 8.73 -8.83 14.64
CA THR A 176 9.95 -8.00 14.72
C THR A 176 9.81 -6.62 14.08
N LEU A 177 8.63 -6.29 13.56
CA LEU A 177 8.39 -4.96 13.00
C LEU A 177 8.45 -3.89 14.09
N PRO A 178 9.17 -2.79 13.87
CA PRO A 178 9.07 -1.63 14.73
C PRO A 178 7.61 -1.16 14.86
N PRO A 179 7.15 -0.70 16.04
CA PRO A 179 5.78 -0.23 16.25
C PRO A 179 5.34 0.84 15.24
N TYR A 180 6.24 1.73 14.85
CA TYR A 180 5.98 2.76 13.84
C TYR A 180 5.67 2.16 12.46
N GLN A 181 6.39 1.13 12.03
CA GLN A 181 6.12 0.47 10.75
C GLN A 181 4.80 -0.29 10.77
N THR A 182 4.47 -0.95 11.89
CA THR A 182 3.15 -1.55 12.09
C THR A 182 2.05 -0.50 11.98
N ALA A 183 2.20 0.63 12.64
CA ALA A 183 1.24 1.74 12.57
C ALA A 183 1.09 2.31 11.17
N CYS A 184 2.19 2.51 10.45
CA CYS A 184 2.17 2.96 9.05
C CYS A 184 1.41 1.96 8.15
N GLY A 185 1.62 0.66 8.35
CA GLY A 185 0.89 -0.39 7.63
C GLY A 185 -0.61 -0.35 7.91
N ILE A 186 -0.99 -0.13 9.18
CA ILE A 186 -2.39 0.01 9.61
C ILE A 186 -3.04 1.22 8.93
N ALA A 187 -2.39 2.38 8.92
CA ALA A 187 -2.91 3.56 8.24
C ALA A 187 -3.09 3.33 6.74
N ASP A 188 -2.10 2.74 6.08
CA ASP A 188 -2.14 2.47 4.64
C ASP A 188 -3.31 1.55 4.26
N MET A 189 -3.48 0.42 4.95
CA MET A 189 -4.61 -0.48 4.67
C MET A 189 -5.97 0.16 4.97
N MET A 190 -6.09 0.98 6.01
CA MET A 190 -7.32 1.72 6.29
C MET A 190 -7.64 2.69 5.15
N VAL A 191 -6.65 3.44 4.68
CA VAL A 191 -6.86 4.42 3.61
C VAL A 191 -7.20 3.74 2.30
N HIS A 192 -6.61 2.59 1.96
CA HIS A 192 -7.04 1.79 0.80
C HIS A 192 -8.53 1.43 0.84
N ILE A 193 -9.07 1.13 2.02
CA ILE A 193 -10.51 0.88 2.19
C ILE A 193 -11.29 2.19 2.06
N MET A 194 -10.79 3.27 2.67
CA MET A 194 -11.47 4.57 2.67
C MET A 194 -11.58 5.17 1.26
N GLU A 195 -10.57 4.98 0.40
CA GLU A 195 -10.61 5.41 -1.02
C GLU A 195 -11.74 4.74 -1.82
N ARG A 196 -12.24 3.60 -1.36
CA ARG A 196 -13.35 2.85 -1.96
C ARG A 196 -14.67 3.11 -1.27
N TYR A 197 -14.61 3.40 0.02
CA TYR A 197 -15.78 3.67 0.86
C TYR A 197 -16.38 5.05 0.59
N PHE A 198 -15.52 6.08 0.41
CA PHE A 198 -15.95 7.44 0.09
C PHE A 198 -16.27 7.54 -1.40
N THR A 199 -17.50 7.19 -1.75
CA THR A 199 -17.99 7.11 -3.12
C THR A 199 -19.34 7.81 -3.27
N ASN A 200 -19.62 8.32 -4.47
CA ASN A 200 -20.93 8.85 -4.86
C ASN A 200 -21.82 7.75 -5.50
N THR A 201 -21.31 6.53 -5.66
CA THR A 201 -22.11 5.42 -6.18
C THR A 201 -23.26 5.11 -5.23
N PRO A 202 -24.52 5.16 -5.70
CA PRO A 202 -25.69 4.90 -4.85
C PRO A 202 -25.88 3.39 -4.60
N ASP A 203 -26.65 3.06 -3.56
CA ASP A 203 -27.14 1.71 -3.28
C ASP A 203 -26.07 0.62 -3.16
N VAL A 204 -24.95 0.95 -2.48
CA VAL A 204 -23.79 0.08 -2.30
C VAL A 204 -23.66 -0.48 -0.88
N GLU A 205 -24.80 -0.77 -0.21
CA GLU A 205 -24.83 -1.16 1.21
C GLU A 205 -23.93 -2.37 1.52
N ILE A 206 -23.88 -3.40 0.67
CA ILE A 206 -23.02 -4.56 0.91
C ILE A 206 -21.53 -4.18 0.86
N SER A 207 -21.15 -3.35 -0.10
CA SER A 207 -19.76 -2.85 -0.21
C SER A 207 -19.40 -1.96 0.99
N ASP A 208 -20.34 -1.12 1.43
CA ASP A 208 -20.18 -0.31 2.65
C ASP A 208 -19.92 -1.20 3.87
N ARG A 209 -20.72 -2.24 4.10
CA ARG A 209 -20.57 -3.15 5.24
C ARG A 209 -19.26 -3.94 5.20
N LEU A 210 -18.80 -4.36 4.03
CA LEU A 210 -17.50 -5.02 3.89
C LEU A 210 -16.36 -4.08 4.26
N CYS A 211 -16.42 -2.82 3.82
CA CYS A 211 -15.46 -1.78 4.20
C CYS A 211 -15.51 -1.49 5.70
N GLU A 212 -16.70 -1.23 6.24
CA GLU A 212 -16.92 -0.89 7.65
C GLU A 212 -16.45 -2.01 8.58
N GLY A 213 -16.84 -3.27 8.30
CA GLY A 213 -16.42 -4.43 9.09
C GLY A 213 -14.90 -4.63 9.08
N THR A 214 -14.26 -4.42 7.93
CA THR A 214 -12.80 -4.51 7.82
C THR A 214 -12.11 -3.37 8.58
N LEU A 215 -12.57 -2.12 8.45
CA LEU A 215 -12.05 -0.97 9.20
C LEU A 215 -12.17 -1.14 10.72
N MET A 216 -13.35 -1.57 11.20
CA MET A 216 -13.58 -1.83 12.62
C MET A 216 -12.66 -2.93 13.15
N THR A 217 -12.42 -3.98 12.36
CA THR A 217 -11.49 -5.05 12.72
C THR A 217 -10.07 -4.51 12.82
N ILE A 218 -9.60 -3.75 11.82
CA ILE A 218 -8.26 -3.14 11.84
C ILE A 218 -8.08 -2.28 13.11
N ILE A 219 -9.04 -1.40 13.41
CA ILE A 219 -8.98 -0.53 14.58
C ILE A 219 -8.89 -1.35 15.87
N LYS A 220 -9.77 -2.34 16.04
CA LYS A 220 -9.80 -3.21 17.22
C LYS A 220 -8.48 -3.97 17.41
N GLU A 221 -7.99 -4.60 16.36
CA GLU A 221 -6.77 -5.40 16.41
C GLU A 221 -5.51 -4.52 16.54
N ALA A 222 -5.53 -3.28 16.04
CA ALA A 222 -4.46 -2.31 16.24
C ALA A 222 -4.26 -1.97 17.74
N TYR A 223 -5.36 -1.84 18.50
CA TYR A 223 -5.27 -1.66 19.96
C TYR A 223 -4.59 -2.84 20.64
N LYS A 224 -4.90 -4.08 20.24
CA LYS A 224 -4.28 -5.28 20.80
C LYS A 224 -2.79 -5.36 20.47
N VAL A 225 -2.41 -5.18 19.22
CA VAL A 225 -0.99 -5.18 18.79
C VAL A 225 -0.19 -4.06 19.47
N LYS A 226 -0.81 -2.93 19.75
CA LYS A 226 -0.17 -1.84 20.50
C LYS A 226 0.15 -2.27 21.94
N GLN A 227 -0.71 -3.08 22.55
CA GLN A 227 -0.52 -3.62 23.91
C GLN A 227 0.40 -4.83 23.94
N ASP A 228 0.22 -5.76 23.03
CA ASP A 228 1.06 -6.95 22.83
C ASP A 228 1.47 -7.10 21.37
N PRO A 229 2.70 -6.70 20.98
CA PRO A 229 3.19 -6.82 19.62
C PRO A 229 3.28 -8.26 19.09
N ASN A 230 3.23 -9.25 19.97
CA ASN A 230 3.32 -10.68 19.64
C ASN A 230 1.98 -11.42 19.73
N ASP A 231 0.86 -10.69 19.88
CA ASP A 231 -0.47 -11.27 19.77
C ASP A 231 -0.70 -11.84 18.37
N TYR A 232 -0.63 -13.16 18.24
CA TYR A 232 -0.75 -13.87 16.95
C TYR A 232 -2.09 -13.60 16.28
N GLU A 233 -3.20 -13.68 17.01
CA GLU A 233 -4.53 -13.51 16.44
C GLU A 233 -4.74 -12.08 15.94
N ALA A 234 -4.25 -11.09 16.66
CA ALA A 234 -4.30 -9.70 16.24
C ALA A 234 -3.43 -9.47 14.99
N ARG A 235 -2.21 -10.01 14.95
CA ARG A 235 -1.34 -9.94 13.77
C ARG A 235 -1.94 -10.64 12.57
N ALA A 236 -2.56 -11.81 12.77
CA ALA A 236 -3.21 -12.57 11.72
C ALA A 236 -4.39 -11.79 11.11
N ASN A 237 -5.24 -11.23 11.95
CA ASN A 237 -6.36 -10.40 11.50
C ASN A 237 -5.89 -9.16 10.73
N ILE A 238 -4.89 -8.43 11.24
CA ILE A 238 -4.31 -7.27 10.55
C ILE A 238 -3.74 -7.68 9.19
N MET A 239 -2.99 -8.77 9.14
CA MET A 239 -2.37 -9.26 7.90
C MET A 239 -3.43 -9.56 6.83
N TRP A 240 -4.50 -10.25 7.20
CA TRP A 240 -5.58 -10.57 6.27
C TRP A 240 -6.40 -9.34 5.87
N CYS A 241 -6.66 -8.42 6.80
CA CYS A 241 -7.31 -7.15 6.49
C CYS A 241 -6.53 -6.33 5.46
N GLY A 242 -5.20 -6.31 5.53
CA GLY A 242 -4.34 -5.65 4.54
C GLY A 242 -4.55 -6.20 3.12
N THR A 243 -4.67 -7.52 3.00
CA THR A 243 -4.97 -8.17 1.71
C THR A 243 -6.37 -7.81 1.22
N ILE A 244 -7.41 -7.91 2.08
CA ILE A 244 -8.80 -7.58 1.73
C ILE A 244 -8.93 -6.11 1.32
N ALA A 245 -8.18 -5.23 1.97
CA ALA A 245 -8.19 -3.80 1.66
C ALA A 245 -7.88 -3.47 0.20
N HIS A 246 -7.08 -4.31 -0.48
CA HIS A 246 -6.61 -3.99 -1.83
C HIS A 246 -6.72 -5.11 -2.87
N ASN A 247 -7.33 -6.26 -2.54
CA ASN A 247 -7.51 -7.38 -3.49
C ASN A 247 -8.75 -7.24 -4.38
N GLY A 248 -9.54 -6.18 -4.22
CA GLY A 248 -10.78 -5.92 -4.95
C GLY A 248 -12.05 -6.35 -4.21
N THR A 249 -11.96 -6.87 -2.97
CA THR A 249 -13.14 -7.25 -2.16
C THR A 249 -13.87 -6.02 -1.64
N CYS A 250 -13.15 -5.06 -1.05
CA CYS A 250 -13.71 -3.77 -0.66
C CYS A 250 -14.02 -2.91 -1.89
N GLY A 251 -15.15 -2.23 -1.90
CA GLY A 251 -15.51 -1.29 -2.96
C GLY A 251 -15.99 -1.93 -4.27
N VAL A 252 -16.39 -3.20 -4.27
CA VAL A 252 -16.98 -3.84 -5.45
C VAL A 252 -18.20 -3.06 -5.93
N GLY A 253 -18.19 -2.67 -7.21
CA GLY A 253 -19.26 -1.90 -7.83
C GLY A 253 -19.26 -0.41 -7.50
N CYS A 254 -18.27 0.08 -6.75
CA CYS A 254 -18.11 1.49 -6.42
C CYS A 254 -17.10 2.20 -7.32
N GLU A 255 -17.34 3.49 -7.59
CA GLU A 255 -16.31 4.37 -8.12
C GLU A 255 -15.31 4.70 -7.00
N GLU A 256 -14.04 4.41 -7.21
CA GLU A 256 -12.97 4.66 -6.24
C GLU A 256 -12.48 6.12 -6.34
N ASP A 257 -12.05 6.76 -5.21
CA ASP A 257 -11.61 8.16 -5.21
C ASP A 257 -10.10 8.33 -5.54
N TRP A 258 -9.22 7.80 -4.71
CA TRP A 258 -7.76 7.87 -4.81
C TRP A 258 -7.11 9.25 -4.61
N ALA A 259 -7.88 10.29 -4.30
CA ALA A 259 -7.33 11.62 -4.11
C ALA A 259 -6.33 11.69 -2.96
N SER A 260 -6.61 11.03 -1.83
CA SER A 260 -5.72 11.04 -0.67
C SER A 260 -4.36 10.40 -0.99
N HIS A 261 -4.34 9.28 -1.70
CA HIS A 261 -3.10 8.64 -2.15
C HIS A 261 -2.32 9.54 -3.11
N PHE A 262 -2.98 10.20 -4.06
CA PHE A 262 -2.30 11.07 -5.01
C PHE A 262 -1.70 12.31 -4.35
N LEU A 263 -2.39 12.92 -3.38
CA LEU A 263 -1.86 13.99 -2.55
C LEU A 263 -0.62 13.53 -1.76
N GLU A 264 -0.71 12.34 -1.14
CA GLU A 264 0.40 11.76 -0.36
C GLU A 264 1.60 11.40 -1.23
N HIS A 265 1.39 10.91 -2.45
CA HIS A 265 2.49 10.58 -3.36
C HIS A 265 3.44 11.76 -3.57
N GLU A 266 2.92 12.98 -3.64
CA GLU A 266 3.77 14.17 -3.77
C GLU A 266 4.54 14.47 -2.48
N ILE A 267 3.92 14.23 -1.30
CA ILE A 267 4.61 14.40 -0.01
C ILE A 267 5.77 13.40 0.09
N SER A 268 5.53 12.12 -0.20
CA SER A 268 6.58 11.10 -0.17
C SER A 268 7.66 11.34 -1.22
N ALA A 269 7.30 11.81 -2.42
CA ALA A 269 8.25 12.08 -3.48
C ALA A 269 9.20 13.23 -3.13
N VAL A 270 8.68 14.30 -2.50
CA VAL A 270 9.46 15.51 -2.18
C VAL A 270 10.23 15.35 -0.87
N TYR A 271 9.59 14.78 0.17
CA TYR A 271 10.15 14.75 1.53
C TYR A 271 10.66 13.37 1.96
N ASN A 272 10.49 12.34 1.13
CA ASN A 272 10.90 10.96 1.40
C ASN A 272 10.39 10.43 2.76
N VAL A 273 9.15 10.76 3.11
CA VAL A 273 8.50 10.25 4.33
C VAL A 273 7.92 8.84 4.11
N THR A 274 7.70 8.11 5.19
CA THR A 274 7.04 6.81 5.13
C THR A 274 5.60 6.99 4.66
N HIS A 275 5.19 6.25 3.62
CA HIS A 275 3.89 6.39 2.94
C HIS A 275 2.70 6.39 3.90
N GLY A 276 2.59 5.39 4.80
CA GLY A 276 1.49 5.34 5.77
C GLY A 276 1.44 6.51 6.74
N ALA A 277 2.60 7.10 7.09
CA ALA A 277 2.65 8.31 7.91
C ALA A 277 2.18 9.55 7.13
N GLY A 278 2.57 9.67 5.85
CA GLY A 278 2.07 10.71 4.96
C GLY A 278 0.55 10.62 4.78
N LEU A 279 0.00 9.41 4.62
CA LEU A 279 -1.44 9.18 4.57
C LEU A 279 -2.15 9.57 5.88
N ALA A 280 -1.57 9.27 7.04
CA ALA A 280 -2.14 9.64 8.33
C ALA A 280 -2.23 11.16 8.54
N VAL A 281 -1.39 11.93 7.85
CA VAL A 281 -1.43 13.40 7.82
C VAL A 281 -2.49 13.90 6.83
N ILE A 282 -2.49 13.37 5.61
CA ILE A 282 -3.32 13.94 4.54
C ILE A 282 -4.79 13.55 4.62
N VAL A 283 -5.09 12.31 5.06
CA VAL A 283 -6.47 11.81 5.06
C VAL A 283 -7.39 12.59 6.02
N PRO A 284 -7.00 12.92 7.26
CA PRO A 284 -7.84 13.76 8.12
C PRO A 284 -8.05 15.16 7.54
N ALA A 285 -7.07 15.73 6.85
CA ALA A 285 -7.19 17.02 6.19
C ALA A 285 -8.16 16.95 5.00
N TRP A 286 -8.03 15.90 4.16
CA TRP A 286 -8.96 15.62 3.07
C TRP A 286 -10.39 15.42 3.59
N MET A 287 -10.57 14.62 4.65
CA MET A 287 -11.89 14.41 5.26
C MET A 287 -12.47 15.69 5.84
N THR A 288 -11.65 16.58 6.41
CA THR A 288 -12.10 17.89 6.90
C THR A 288 -12.63 18.75 5.74
N PHE A 289 -11.91 18.78 4.62
CA PHE A 289 -12.38 19.46 3.41
C PHE A 289 -13.70 18.84 2.90
N MET A 290 -13.81 17.49 2.90
CA MET A 290 -15.03 16.82 2.46
C MET A 290 -16.22 17.03 3.41
N ALA A 291 -15.98 17.28 4.69
CA ALA A 291 -17.05 17.59 5.65
C ALA A 291 -17.84 18.84 5.24
N GLU A 292 -17.18 19.83 4.65
CA GLU A 292 -17.82 21.03 4.11
C GLU A 292 -18.45 20.79 2.72
N HIS A 293 -17.78 20.03 1.83
CA HIS A 293 -18.15 19.95 0.41
C HIS A 293 -19.05 18.77 0.07
N ASN A 294 -18.91 17.63 0.77
CA ASN A 294 -19.72 16.42 0.60
C ASN A 294 -19.71 15.57 1.89
N PRO A 295 -20.41 15.96 2.97
CA PRO A 295 -20.31 15.33 4.28
C PRO A 295 -20.93 13.93 4.37
N LYS A 296 -21.80 13.53 3.45
CA LYS A 296 -22.68 12.37 3.59
C LYS A 296 -21.94 11.08 3.96
N LYS A 297 -20.93 10.67 3.18
CA LYS A 297 -20.17 9.45 3.43
C LYS A 297 -19.19 9.59 4.59
N ILE A 298 -18.68 10.80 4.84
CA ILE A 298 -17.81 11.08 5.99
C ILE A 298 -18.62 10.94 7.29
N ALA A 299 -19.83 11.48 7.34
CA ALA A 299 -20.73 11.32 8.48
C ALA A 299 -21.15 9.85 8.70
N GLN A 300 -21.44 9.11 7.60
CA GLN A 300 -21.71 7.67 7.67
C GLN A 300 -20.54 6.90 8.28
N PHE A 301 -19.31 7.18 7.84
CA PHE A 301 -18.09 6.62 8.41
C PHE A 301 -17.95 6.94 9.90
N ALA A 302 -18.17 8.21 10.28
CA ALA A 302 -18.11 8.65 11.68
C ALA A 302 -19.08 7.85 12.56
N ASN A 303 -20.31 7.66 12.11
CA ASN A 303 -21.32 6.90 12.83
C ASN A 303 -21.00 5.40 12.85
N ARG A 304 -20.85 4.77 11.68
CA ARG A 304 -20.81 3.30 11.55
C ARG A 304 -19.46 2.69 11.93
N VAL A 305 -18.36 3.42 11.78
CA VAL A 305 -17.00 2.92 12.12
C VAL A 305 -16.58 3.40 13.51
N PHE A 306 -16.79 4.65 13.84
CA PHE A 306 -16.36 5.25 15.11
C PHE A 306 -17.46 5.43 16.15
N GLY A 307 -18.71 5.10 15.85
CA GLY A 307 -19.82 5.19 16.79
C GLY A 307 -20.16 6.63 17.19
N VAL A 308 -19.93 7.60 16.31
CA VAL A 308 -20.42 8.98 16.52
C VAL A 308 -21.94 8.95 16.48
N PRO A 309 -22.65 9.52 17.49
CA PRO A 309 -24.11 9.55 17.48
C PRO A 309 -24.66 10.23 16.23
N GLU A 310 -25.81 9.76 15.76
CA GLU A 310 -26.52 10.39 14.65
C GLU A 310 -26.95 11.83 15.02
N ASN A 311 -26.77 12.74 14.07
CA ASN A 311 -27.15 14.15 14.16
C ASN A 311 -27.69 14.60 12.81
N GLU A 312 -28.60 15.58 12.79
CA GLU A 312 -29.10 16.20 11.56
C GLU A 312 -28.02 17.01 10.84
N ASP A 313 -27.04 17.54 11.58
CA ASP A 313 -25.87 18.24 11.04
C ASP A 313 -24.79 17.23 10.64
N LEU A 314 -24.78 16.89 9.34
CA LEU A 314 -23.84 15.94 8.76
C LEU A 314 -22.39 16.46 8.77
N GLU A 315 -22.19 17.77 8.71
CA GLU A 315 -20.85 18.38 8.79
C GLU A 315 -20.28 18.20 10.20
N GLU A 316 -21.08 18.49 11.24
CA GLU A 316 -20.67 18.27 12.62
C GLU A 316 -20.34 16.80 12.89
N MET A 317 -21.16 15.85 12.43
CA MET A 317 -20.89 14.42 12.51
C MET A 317 -19.59 14.04 11.81
N ALA A 318 -19.37 14.55 10.61
CA ALA A 318 -18.18 14.29 9.82
C ALA A 318 -16.92 14.78 10.55
N LEU A 319 -16.93 16.00 11.08
CA LEU A 319 -15.80 16.56 11.83
C LEU A 319 -15.54 15.81 13.15
N ALA A 320 -16.59 15.32 13.83
CA ALA A 320 -16.42 14.44 14.98
C ALA A 320 -15.71 13.12 14.59
N GLY A 321 -16.04 12.55 13.43
CA GLY A 321 -15.35 11.38 12.87
C GLY A 321 -13.88 11.64 12.56
N VAL A 322 -13.56 12.79 11.96
CA VAL A 322 -12.18 13.23 11.72
C VAL A 322 -11.40 13.33 13.03
N SER A 323 -11.99 13.90 14.06
CA SER A 323 -11.36 14.02 15.38
C SER A 323 -11.04 12.63 15.96
N ARG A 324 -11.96 11.66 15.87
CA ARG A 324 -11.73 10.28 16.33
C ARG A 324 -10.65 9.57 15.53
N LEU A 325 -10.60 9.77 14.23
CA LEU A 325 -9.54 9.22 13.38
C LEU A 325 -8.16 9.79 13.74
N LYS A 326 -8.05 11.13 13.91
CA LYS A 326 -6.80 11.77 14.39
C LYS A 326 -6.37 11.21 15.74
N HIS A 327 -7.31 11.04 16.68
CA HIS A 327 -7.03 10.44 17.98
C HIS A 327 -6.50 9.01 17.84
N PHE A 328 -7.13 8.18 17.02
CA PHE A 328 -6.69 6.81 16.75
C PHE A 328 -5.28 6.78 16.16
N PHE A 329 -4.99 7.58 15.13
CA PHE A 329 -3.66 7.62 14.52
C PHE A 329 -2.58 8.05 15.52
N ARG A 330 -2.83 9.08 16.34
CA ARG A 330 -1.90 9.47 17.42
C ARG A 330 -1.72 8.37 18.44
N TYR A 331 -2.80 7.66 18.83
CA TYR A 331 -2.72 6.55 19.76
C TYR A 331 -1.78 5.44 19.28
N ILE A 332 -1.82 5.09 18.02
CA ILE A 332 -0.91 4.08 17.44
C ILE A 332 0.48 4.63 17.11
N GLY A 333 0.72 5.93 17.32
CA GLY A 333 2.04 6.57 17.18
C GLY A 333 2.30 7.24 15.83
N LEU A 334 1.25 7.65 15.12
CA LEU A 334 1.38 8.34 13.83
C LEU A 334 1.15 9.84 13.95
N PRO A 335 1.82 10.64 13.09
CA PRO A 335 1.57 12.06 12.92
C PRO A 335 0.20 12.29 12.26
N VAL A 336 -0.44 13.44 12.55
CA VAL A 336 -1.71 13.83 11.91
C VAL A 336 -1.69 15.22 11.29
N ASN A 337 -0.51 15.84 11.24
CA ASN A 337 -0.24 17.08 10.53
C ASN A 337 1.23 17.14 10.09
N PHE A 338 1.58 18.08 9.21
CA PHE A 338 2.95 18.22 8.70
C PHE A 338 4.00 18.45 9.79
N LYS A 339 3.68 19.23 10.81
CA LYS A 339 4.62 19.51 11.91
C LYS A 339 4.94 18.22 12.70
N GLU A 340 3.93 17.42 13.03
CA GLU A 340 4.13 16.12 13.69
C GLU A 340 4.91 15.14 12.79
N LEU A 341 4.77 15.24 11.46
CA LEU A 341 5.53 14.47 10.48
C LEU A 341 7.01 14.93 10.36
N GLY A 342 7.37 16.04 10.99
CA GLY A 342 8.70 16.62 10.93
C GLY A 342 8.93 17.58 9.77
N ILE A 343 7.89 18.05 9.11
CA ILE A 343 7.92 19.03 8.03
C ILE A 343 7.34 20.35 8.55
N GLU A 344 8.21 21.24 9.04
CA GLU A 344 7.77 22.51 9.65
C GLU A 344 7.26 23.53 8.61
N HIS A 345 7.85 23.52 7.41
CA HIS A 345 7.54 24.47 6.33
C HIS A 345 7.33 23.71 5.02
N PRO A 346 6.14 23.08 4.81
CA PRO A 346 5.87 22.39 3.55
C PRO A 346 5.77 23.38 2.39
N ASP A 347 6.40 23.06 1.27
CA ASP A 347 6.27 23.82 0.02
C ASP A 347 4.96 23.42 -0.68
N ILE A 348 3.84 24.00 -0.23
CA ILE A 348 2.50 23.68 -0.73
C ILE A 348 2.37 23.98 -2.22
N GLU A 349 2.96 25.06 -2.71
CA GLU A 349 2.90 25.42 -4.13
C GLU A 349 3.58 24.37 -5.00
N LEU A 350 4.73 23.85 -4.55
CA LEU A 350 5.43 22.74 -5.22
C LEU A 350 4.58 21.47 -5.21
N LEU A 351 3.98 21.10 -4.06
CA LEU A 351 3.14 19.90 -3.95
C LEU A 351 1.93 19.98 -4.89
N VAL A 352 1.22 21.10 -4.91
CA VAL A 352 0.07 21.33 -5.81
C VAL A 352 0.50 21.29 -7.27
N LYS A 353 1.60 21.95 -7.62
CA LYS A 353 2.15 21.94 -8.98
C LYS A 353 2.42 20.50 -9.45
N LYS A 354 3.18 19.74 -8.67
CA LYS A 354 3.54 18.35 -9.00
C LYS A 354 2.33 17.43 -9.11
N LEU A 355 1.37 17.55 -8.20
CA LEU A 355 0.13 16.77 -8.24
C LEU A 355 -0.59 16.95 -9.58
N HIS A 356 -0.80 18.19 -9.99
CA HIS A 356 -1.55 18.50 -11.22
C HIS A 356 -0.73 18.29 -12.50
N GLU A 357 0.59 18.35 -12.45
CA GLU A 357 1.46 17.89 -13.54
C GLU A 357 1.36 16.36 -13.73
N ASN A 358 1.30 15.58 -12.64
CA ASN A 358 1.25 14.14 -12.68
C ASN A 358 -0.15 13.56 -12.94
N LYS A 359 -1.23 14.25 -12.54
CA LYS A 359 -2.62 13.73 -12.56
C LYS A 359 -3.58 14.51 -13.43
N GLY A 360 -3.20 15.69 -13.91
CA GLY A 360 -4.02 16.54 -14.75
C GLY A 360 -4.81 17.62 -13.98
N GLU A 361 -5.78 18.21 -14.63
CA GLU A 361 -6.56 19.34 -14.09
C GLU A 361 -7.40 18.95 -12.87
N TRP A 362 -7.94 17.73 -12.85
CA TRP A 362 -8.86 17.25 -11.82
C TRP A 362 -8.32 15.98 -11.17
N VAL A 363 -8.40 15.92 -9.84
CA VAL A 363 -7.93 14.80 -9.03
C VAL A 363 -9.06 14.27 -8.15
N GLY A 364 -9.19 12.95 -8.05
CA GLY A 364 -10.25 12.31 -7.28
C GLY A 364 -11.60 12.24 -7.99
N ASN A 365 -12.55 11.55 -7.35
CA ASN A 365 -13.89 11.30 -7.89
C ASN A 365 -15.00 11.65 -6.90
N TYR A 366 -14.76 11.57 -5.59
CA TYR A 366 -15.75 11.90 -4.56
C TYR A 366 -16.09 13.40 -4.58
N VAL A 367 -15.06 14.25 -4.60
CA VAL A 367 -15.13 15.65 -5.02
C VAL A 367 -13.94 15.88 -5.96
N LYS A 368 -14.20 16.40 -7.15
CA LYS A 368 -13.14 16.72 -8.12
C LYS A 368 -12.29 17.86 -7.60
N LEU A 369 -11.02 17.60 -7.32
CA LEU A 369 -10.06 18.57 -6.79
C LEU A 369 -9.35 19.30 -7.93
N ASN A 370 -9.50 20.61 -7.99
CA ASN A 370 -8.65 21.50 -8.77
C ASN A 370 -7.45 21.97 -7.95
N LYS A 371 -6.62 22.84 -8.48
CA LYS A 371 -5.43 23.36 -7.78
C LYS A 371 -5.77 24.11 -6.48
N GLU A 372 -6.87 24.86 -6.44
CA GLU A 372 -7.29 25.61 -5.26
C GLU A 372 -7.73 24.68 -4.15
N TYR A 373 -8.54 23.67 -4.45
CA TYR A 373 -8.99 22.67 -3.49
C TYR A 373 -7.82 21.79 -2.99
N SER A 374 -6.91 21.40 -3.88
CA SER A 374 -5.70 20.67 -3.50
C SER A 374 -4.81 21.48 -2.56
N LYS A 375 -4.67 22.80 -2.81
CA LYS A 375 -3.94 23.71 -1.95
C LYS A 375 -4.58 23.81 -0.56
N GLU A 376 -5.90 23.99 -0.51
CA GLU A 376 -6.65 24.06 0.74
C GLU A 376 -6.46 22.79 1.60
N ILE A 377 -6.50 21.60 0.99
CA ILE A 377 -6.27 20.33 1.71
C ILE A 377 -4.85 20.28 2.28
N PHE A 378 -3.83 20.68 1.53
CA PHE A 378 -2.46 20.75 2.06
C PHE A 378 -2.32 21.78 3.18
N GLU A 379 -3.02 22.91 3.10
CA GLU A 379 -3.06 23.92 4.18
C GLU A 379 -3.78 23.39 5.44
N LEU A 380 -4.87 22.63 5.29
CA LEU A 380 -5.54 21.95 6.38
C LEU A 380 -4.62 20.91 7.06
N ALA A 381 -3.75 20.25 6.29
CA ALA A 381 -2.76 19.31 6.84
C ALA A 381 -1.64 19.99 7.65
N CYS A 382 -1.54 21.32 7.64
CA CYS A 382 -0.64 22.07 8.51
C CYS A 382 -1.22 22.28 9.93
N LYS A 383 -2.53 22.06 10.13
CA LYS A 383 -3.27 22.27 11.38
C LYS A 383 -3.44 20.92 12.11
#